data_1cf3000ebfb1fd2b9a0ce64d323097af
#
_entry.id   1cf3000ebfb1fd2b9a0ce64d323097af
#
_cell.length_a   1.000
_cell.length_b   1.000
_cell.length_c   1.000
_cell.angle_alpha   90.00
_cell.angle_beta   90.00
_cell.angle_gamma   90.00
#
_symmetry.space_group_name_H-M   'P 1'
#
loop_
_entity.id
_entity.type
_entity.pdbx_description
1 polymer ?
#
loop_
_entity_poly.entity_id
_entity_poly.type
_entity_poly.pdbx_seq_one_letter_code
_entity_poly.pdbx_strand_id
1 'polypeptide(L)'
;PFYDKSKITKLWGLDPSEELHKMASKVALEEDLEVDFIISGAEEIPLPDNCVDTVLLTYTMCTIPEVKLANEEIKRVLRSDGRMIFCEHGESPDSNVLKWQKRINPLWKKIAGGCNLDRNIPEIIESSGFNIEEIDTMYLPGTPQWAGYNYWGFARPNS
;
A
#
# COMPACT_ATOMS: atom_id res chain seq x y z
N PRO A 1 -3.16 -18.51 0.21
CA PRO A 1 -2.01 -19.32 -0.21
C PRO A 1 -0.67 -18.58 -0.09
N PHE A 2 -0.66 -17.25 0.14
CA PHE A 2 0.57 -16.42 0.17
C PHE A 2 1.16 -16.23 1.56
N TYR A 3 0.42 -16.58 2.61
CA TYR A 3 0.86 -16.44 3.99
C TYR A 3 1.44 -17.75 4.54
N ASP A 4 2.65 -17.69 5.09
CA ASP A 4 3.23 -18.79 5.86
C ASP A 4 2.70 -18.74 7.30
N LYS A 5 1.65 -19.50 7.57
CA LYS A 5 0.97 -19.52 8.87
C LYS A 5 1.89 -19.88 10.03
N SER A 6 2.97 -20.61 9.79
CA SER A 6 3.94 -20.95 10.84
C SER A 6 4.74 -19.76 11.35
N LYS A 7 4.75 -18.65 10.60
CA LYS A 7 5.48 -17.41 10.91
C LYS A 7 4.59 -16.27 11.38
N ILE A 8 3.27 -16.42 11.26
CA ILE A 8 2.31 -15.37 11.63
C ILE A 8 1.75 -15.69 12.99
N THR A 9 1.97 -14.80 13.96
CA THR A 9 1.37 -14.89 15.30
C THR A 9 0.11 -14.04 15.43
N LYS A 10 0.03 -12.94 14.69
CA LYS A 10 -1.10 -12.02 14.68
C LYS A 10 -1.21 -11.32 13.33
N LEU A 11 -2.42 -11.18 12.81
CA LEU A 11 -2.69 -10.48 11.55
C LEU A 11 -3.82 -9.47 11.77
N TRP A 12 -3.58 -8.23 11.35
CA TRP A 12 -4.61 -7.18 11.30
C TRP A 12 -4.89 -6.82 9.85
N GLY A 13 -6.18 -6.66 9.53
CA GLY A 13 -6.63 -6.12 8.26
C GLY A 13 -7.25 -4.74 8.49
N LEU A 14 -6.63 -3.69 7.96
CA LEU A 14 -7.10 -2.32 8.13
C LEU A 14 -7.63 -1.77 6.80
N ASP A 15 -8.87 -1.31 6.82
CA ASP A 15 -9.54 -0.64 5.69
C ASP A 15 -10.72 0.18 6.23
N PRO A 16 -11.05 1.37 5.70
CA PRO A 16 -12.24 2.12 6.12
C PRO A 16 -13.57 1.52 5.62
N SER A 17 -13.55 0.57 4.69
CA SER A 17 -14.74 -0.04 4.09
C SER A 17 -15.18 -1.31 4.81
N GLU A 18 -16.34 -1.26 5.47
CA GLU A 18 -16.96 -2.45 6.05
C GLU A 18 -17.28 -3.53 5.01
N GLU A 19 -17.56 -3.15 3.76
CA GLU A 19 -17.87 -4.10 2.70
C GLU A 19 -16.62 -4.91 2.32
N LEU A 20 -15.46 -4.25 2.22
CA LEU A 20 -14.18 -4.93 1.99
C LEU A 20 -13.84 -5.87 3.15
N HIS A 21 -14.11 -5.48 4.40
CA HIS A 21 -13.94 -6.37 5.56
C HIS A 21 -14.79 -7.63 5.47
N LYS A 22 -16.05 -7.54 5.05
CA LYS A 22 -16.91 -8.71 4.86
C LYS A 22 -16.37 -9.66 3.79
N MET A 23 -15.86 -9.10 2.69
CA MET A 23 -15.23 -9.89 1.63
C MET A 23 -13.93 -10.54 2.11
N ALA A 24 -13.07 -9.77 2.77
CA ALA A 24 -11.80 -10.25 3.30
C ALA A 24 -11.99 -11.32 4.39
N SER A 25 -12.99 -11.16 5.28
CA SER A 25 -13.33 -12.15 6.31
C SER A 25 -13.73 -13.50 5.71
N LYS A 26 -14.46 -13.48 4.60
CA LYS A 26 -14.83 -14.72 3.91
C LYS A 26 -13.58 -15.43 3.36
N VAL A 27 -12.69 -14.68 2.71
CA VAL A 27 -11.43 -15.25 2.18
C VAL A 27 -10.52 -15.72 3.32
N ALA A 28 -10.43 -14.98 4.42
CA ALA A 28 -9.65 -15.37 5.60
C ALA A 28 -10.14 -16.72 6.16
N LEU A 29 -11.46 -16.89 6.26
CA LEU A 29 -12.07 -18.14 6.71
C LEU A 29 -11.78 -19.31 5.74
N GLU A 30 -11.90 -19.10 4.44
CA GLU A 30 -11.59 -20.10 3.40
C GLU A 30 -10.11 -20.53 3.43
N GLU A 31 -9.21 -19.58 3.77
CA GLU A 31 -7.78 -19.82 3.89
C GLU A 31 -7.34 -20.24 5.30
N ASP A 32 -8.28 -20.42 6.25
CA ASP A 32 -8.00 -20.72 7.66
C ASP A 32 -6.97 -19.74 8.26
N LEU A 33 -7.21 -18.46 8.10
CA LEU A 33 -6.44 -17.34 8.65
C LEU A 33 -7.25 -16.60 9.70
N GLU A 34 -6.68 -16.42 10.88
CA GLU A 34 -7.26 -15.56 11.91
C GLU A 34 -6.81 -14.10 11.66
N VAL A 35 -7.79 -13.22 11.38
CA VAL A 35 -7.56 -11.81 11.08
C VAL A 35 -8.42 -10.93 11.96
N ASP A 36 -7.81 -10.01 12.68
CA ASP A 36 -8.52 -8.92 13.38
C ASP A 36 -8.73 -7.76 12.43
N PHE A 37 -9.98 -7.46 12.11
CA PHE A 37 -10.31 -6.37 11.20
C PHE A 37 -10.51 -5.06 11.96
N ILE A 38 -9.90 -3.99 11.42
CA ILE A 38 -9.92 -2.63 11.96
C ILE A 38 -10.55 -1.70 10.92
N ILE A 39 -11.71 -1.12 11.26
CA ILE A 39 -12.38 -0.13 10.40
C ILE A 39 -11.76 1.24 10.69
N SER A 40 -10.73 1.61 9.95
CA SER A 40 -10.06 2.91 10.05
C SER A 40 -9.31 3.23 8.76
N GLY A 41 -9.07 4.51 8.50
CA GLY A 41 -8.11 4.95 7.50
C GLY A 41 -6.68 4.70 7.97
N ALA A 42 -5.74 4.58 7.05
CA ALA A 42 -4.34 4.40 7.37
C ALA A 42 -3.69 5.66 7.97
N GLU A 43 -4.38 6.79 7.88
CA GLU A 43 -3.98 8.08 8.50
C GLU A 43 -4.14 8.09 10.02
N GLU A 44 -4.86 7.12 10.59
CA GLU A 44 -5.04 6.94 12.03
C GLU A 44 -5.14 5.45 12.34
N ILE A 45 -4.01 4.81 12.62
CA ILE A 45 -3.95 3.38 12.91
C ILE A 45 -4.14 3.15 14.42
N PRO A 46 -5.26 2.55 14.87
CA PRO A 46 -5.55 2.37 16.29
C PRO A 46 -4.77 1.18 16.90
N LEU A 47 -3.47 1.18 16.69
CA LEU A 47 -2.53 0.22 17.26
C LEU A 47 -1.44 0.97 18.04
N PRO A 48 -0.85 0.34 19.07
CA PRO A 48 0.28 0.92 19.80
C PRO A 48 1.50 1.15 18.91
N ASP A 49 2.41 2.03 19.36
CA ASP A 49 3.71 2.21 18.75
C ASP A 49 4.54 0.93 18.81
N ASN A 50 5.36 0.68 17.80
CA ASN A 50 6.33 -0.42 17.76
C ASN A 50 5.72 -1.82 18.04
N CYS A 51 4.54 -2.09 17.49
CA CYS A 51 3.81 -3.34 17.78
C CYS A 51 3.73 -4.33 16.60
N VAL A 52 4.09 -3.92 15.37
CA VAL A 52 4.04 -4.78 14.20
C VAL A 52 5.42 -4.98 13.56
N ASP A 53 5.69 -6.19 13.09
CA ASP A 53 6.95 -6.55 12.43
C ASP A 53 6.93 -6.24 10.93
N THR A 54 5.75 -6.31 10.31
CA THR A 54 5.58 -6.11 8.87
C THR A 54 4.26 -5.41 8.57
N VAL A 55 4.29 -4.38 7.74
CA VAL A 55 3.12 -3.79 7.10
C VAL A 55 3.15 -4.13 5.62
N LEU A 56 2.03 -4.62 5.09
CA LEU A 56 1.85 -4.91 3.67
C LEU A 56 0.84 -3.94 3.06
N LEU A 57 1.25 -3.26 2.00
CA LEU A 57 0.44 -2.35 1.20
C LEU A 57 0.32 -2.88 -0.23
N THR A 58 -0.91 -2.95 -0.73
CA THR A 58 -1.14 -3.44 -2.09
C THR A 58 -2.21 -2.59 -2.75
N TYR A 59 -1.82 -1.74 -3.71
CA TYR A 59 -2.69 -0.81 -4.44
C TYR A 59 -3.50 0.12 -3.52
N THR A 60 -2.89 0.58 -2.43
CA THR A 60 -3.52 1.45 -1.43
C THR A 60 -2.93 2.86 -1.41
N MET A 61 -1.60 3.00 -1.52
CA MET A 61 -0.94 4.32 -1.50
C MET A 61 -1.45 5.26 -2.61
N CYS A 62 -1.89 4.71 -3.73
CA CYS A 62 -2.45 5.51 -4.82
C CYS A 62 -3.79 6.15 -4.45
N THR A 63 -4.52 5.59 -3.47
CA THR A 63 -5.89 5.97 -3.12
C THR A 63 -5.98 6.78 -1.83
N ILE A 64 -5.12 6.49 -0.84
CA ILE A 64 -5.11 7.18 0.46
C ILE A 64 -4.98 8.70 0.26
N PRO A 65 -5.90 9.54 0.78
CA PRO A 65 -5.84 10.99 0.58
C PRO A 65 -4.56 11.62 1.13
N GLU A 66 -4.28 11.42 2.41
CA GLU A 66 -3.13 11.96 3.12
C GLU A 66 -2.03 10.87 3.28
N VAL A 67 -1.49 10.42 2.14
CA VAL A 67 -0.55 9.28 2.10
C VAL A 67 0.71 9.49 2.95
N LYS A 68 1.15 10.73 3.16
CA LYS A 68 2.28 11.02 4.04
C LYS A 68 1.93 10.75 5.49
N LEU A 69 0.76 11.20 5.94
CA LEU A 69 0.28 10.94 7.30
C LEU A 69 0.07 9.43 7.52
N ALA A 70 -0.48 8.73 6.53
CA ALA A 70 -0.59 7.27 6.59
C ALA A 70 0.78 6.58 6.74
N ASN A 71 1.79 7.02 6.00
CA ASN A 71 3.14 6.47 6.12
C ASN A 71 3.81 6.82 7.48
N GLU A 72 3.52 7.99 8.05
CA GLU A 72 3.95 8.35 9.42
C GLU A 72 3.32 7.41 10.46
N GLU A 73 2.03 7.10 10.34
CA GLU A 73 1.35 6.13 11.19
C GLU A 73 1.90 4.71 10.99
N ILE A 74 2.15 4.29 9.76
CA ILE A 74 2.81 3.02 9.46
C ILE A 74 4.19 2.95 10.13
N LYS A 75 4.98 4.03 10.04
CA LYS A 75 6.28 4.11 10.70
C LYS A 75 6.14 4.02 12.23
N ARG A 76 5.13 4.66 12.82
CA ARG A 76 4.86 4.65 14.25
C ARG A 76 4.56 3.25 14.79
N VAL A 77 3.71 2.50 14.08
CA VAL A 77 3.32 1.14 14.52
C VAL A 77 4.36 0.08 14.22
N LEU A 78 5.23 0.29 13.24
CA LEU A 78 6.32 -0.62 12.90
C LEU A 78 7.38 -0.62 14.01
N ARG A 79 7.89 -1.79 14.31
CA ARG A 79 9.10 -1.96 15.14
C ARG A 79 10.30 -1.35 14.45
N SER A 80 11.31 -1.00 15.21
CA SER A 80 12.54 -0.39 14.66
C SER A 80 13.28 -1.30 13.66
N ASP A 81 13.14 -2.61 13.79
CA ASP A 81 13.65 -3.64 12.87
C ASP A 81 12.60 -4.17 11.90
N GLY A 82 11.39 -3.60 11.95
CA GLY A 82 10.26 -3.94 11.09
C GLY A 82 10.44 -3.48 9.64
N ARG A 83 9.52 -3.87 8.77
CA ARG A 83 9.56 -3.51 7.36
C ARG A 83 8.17 -3.24 6.79
N MET A 84 8.14 -2.35 5.82
CA MET A 84 6.99 -2.13 4.94
C MET A 84 7.23 -2.84 3.62
N ILE A 85 6.32 -3.74 3.23
CA ILE A 85 6.30 -4.39 1.91
C ILE A 85 5.25 -3.68 1.08
N PHE A 86 5.56 -3.32 -0.14
CA PHE A 86 4.62 -2.60 -1.01
C PHE A 86 4.54 -3.21 -2.41
N CYS A 87 3.34 -3.12 -2.98
CA CYS A 87 3.07 -3.37 -4.40
C CYS A 87 2.06 -2.34 -4.86
N GLU A 88 2.51 -1.32 -5.58
CA GLU A 88 1.71 -0.15 -5.90
C GLU A 88 1.85 0.24 -7.37
N HIS A 89 0.80 0.78 -7.96
CA HIS A 89 0.97 1.47 -9.23
C HIS A 89 1.27 2.95 -9.00
N GLY A 90 1.99 3.56 -9.95
CA GLY A 90 2.35 4.97 -9.83
C GLY A 90 2.77 5.58 -11.16
N GLU A 91 3.49 6.70 -11.07
CA GLU A 91 3.95 7.41 -12.26
C GLU A 91 4.92 6.55 -13.07
N SER A 92 4.79 6.67 -14.39
CA SER A 92 5.69 6.02 -15.33
C SER A 92 6.98 6.81 -15.50
N PRO A 93 8.14 6.15 -15.65
CA PRO A 93 9.40 6.80 -16.01
C PRO A 93 9.39 7.34 -17.46
N ASP A 94 8.50 6.82 -18.30
CA ASP A 94 8.33 7.29 -19.65
C ASP A 94 7.63 8.64 -19.70
N SER A 95 8.34 9.67 -20.10
CA SER A 95 7.84 11.06 -20.09
C SER A 95 6.52 11.26 -20.88
N ASN A 96 6.31 10.51 -21.96
CA ASN A 96 5.08 10.56 -22.75
C ASN A 96 3.93 9.89 -22.01
N VAL A 97 4.18 8.75 -21.37
CA VAL A 97 3.17 8.06 -20.56
C VAL A 97 2.80 8.90 -19.34
N LEU A 98 3.78 9.47 -18.65
CA LEU A 98 3.57 10.37 -17.51
C LEU A 98 2.73 11.61 -17.87
N LYS A 99 2.97 12.21 -19.03
CA LYS A 99 2.14 13.32 -19.54
C LYS A 99 0.68 12.89 -19.71
N TRP A 100 0.44 11.69 -20.21
CA TRP A 100 -0.90 11.12 -20.31
C TRP A 100 -1.51 10.84 -18.94
N GLN A 101 -0.75 10.22 -18.02
CA GLN A 101 -1.19 9.99 -16.65
C GLN A 101 -1.67 11.30 -16.01
N LYS A 102 -0.84 12.35 -16.03
CA LYS A 102 -1.19 13.67 -15.45
C LYS A 102 -2.43 14.29 -16.10
N ARG A 103 -2.61 14.09 -17.41
CA ARG A 103 -3.78 14.64 -18.14
C ARG A 103 -5.10 13.94 -17.78
N ILE A 104 -5.07 12.62 -17.62
CA ILE A 104 -6.29 11.84 -17.34
C ILE A 104 -6.57 11.71 -15.86
N ASN A 105 -5.57 11.88 -14.99
CA ASN A 105 -5.68 11.68 -13.54
C ASN A 105 -6.86 12.44 -12.89
N PRO A 106 -7.17 13.71 -13.22
CA PRO A 106 -8.30 14.40 -12.61
C PRO A 106 -9.66 13.74 -12.86
N LEU A 107 -9.83 13.11 -14.02
CA LEU A 107 -11.04 12.35 -14.34
C LEU A 107 -10.99 10.95 -13.73
N TRP A 108 -9.82 10.31 -13.80
CA TRP A 108 -9.59 8.97 -13.25
C TRP A 108 -9.90 8.90 -11.76
N LYS A 109 -9.41 9.84 -10.96
CA LYS A 109 -9.70 9.93 -9.51
C LYS A 109 -11.20 9.88 -9.19
N LYS A 110 -12.03 10.49 -10.03
CA LYS A 110 -13.49 10.54 -9.80
C LYS A 110 -14.19 9.20 -10.05
N ILE A 111 -13.68 8.40 -10.98
CA ILE A 111 -14.30 7.13 -11.40
C ILE A 111 -13.61 5.91 -10.78
N ALA A 112 -12.38 6.05 -10.31
CA ALA A 112 -11.56 4.97 -9.77
C ALA A 112 -11.34 5.09 -8.24
N GLY A 113 -12.36 5.52 -7.50
CA GLY A 113 -12.34 5.51 -6.05
C GLY A 113 -11.25 6.38 -5.40
N GLY A 114 -10.82 7.46 -6.04
CA GLY A 114 -9.77 8.34 -5.52
C GLY A 114 -8.35 8.00 -5.96
N CYS A 115 -8.17 6.92 -6.72
CA CYS A 115 -6.86 6.45 -7.18
C CYS A 115 -6.13 7.50 -8.03
N ASN A 116 -4.85 7.73 -7.73
CA ASN A 116 -3.95 8.63 -8.45
C ASN A 116 -2.99 7.82 -9.33
N LEU A 117 -2.96 8.12 -10.62
CA LEU A 117 -2.09 7.45 -11.59
C LEU A 117 -0.65 7.97 -11.60
N ASP A 118 -0.45 9.18 -11.11
CA ASP A 118 0.78 9.97 -11.25
C ASP A 118 1.50 10.21 -9.93
N ARG A 119 1.31 9.34 -8.94
CA ARG A 119 2.08 9.38 -7.69
C ARG A 119 3.46 8.78 -7.90
N ASN A 120 4.49 9.51 -7.45
CA ASN A 120 5.85 9.00 -7.36
C ASN A 120 5.97 8.15 -6.08
N ILE A 121 5.78 6.86 -6.20
CA ILE A 121 5.77 5.94 -5.06
C ILE A 121 7.09 5.94 -4.30
N PRO A 122 8.28 5.85 -4.95
CA PRO A 122 9.55 5.94 -4.23
C PRO A 122 9.70 7.24 -3.43
N GLU A 123 9.42 8.38 -4.05
CA GLU A 123 9.53 9.68 -3.38
C GLU A 123 8.59 9.79 -2.16
N ILE A 124 7.37 9.26 -2.27
CA ILE A 124 6.41 9.23 -1.16
C ILE A 124 6.97 8.40 -0.01
N ILE A 125 7.49 7.21 -0.27
CA ILE A 125 8.06 6.32 0.74
C ILE A 125 9.27 6.98 1.43
N GLU A 126 10.23 7.48 0.64
CA GLU A 126 11.46 8.07 1.17
C GLU A 126 11.19 9.37 1.95
N SER A 127 10.30 10.25 1.42
CA SER A 127 9.95 11.51 2.09
C SER A 127 9.17 11.31 3.39
N SER A 128 8.61 10.13 3.62
CA SER A 128 7.92 9.74 4.85
C SER A 128 8.84 9.08 5.88
N GLY A 129 10.15 9.10 5.66
CA GLY A 129 11.14 8.60 6.61
C GLY A 129 11.38 7.09 6.54
N PHE A 130 11.27 6.51 5.35
CA PHE A 130 11.68 5.14 5.07
C PHE A 130 12.89 5.12 4.13
N ASN A 131 13.68 4.07 4.26
CA ASN A 131 14.75 3.72 3.32
C ASN A 131 14.30 2.51 2.49
N ILE A 132 14.24 2.68 1.17
CA ILE A 132 13.92 1.57 0.26
C ILE A 132 15.16 0.68 0.13
N GLU A 133 15.04 -0.58 0.57
CA GLU A 133 16.12 -1.57 0.47
C GLU A 133 16.06 -2.36 -0.83
N GLU A 134 14.86 -2.60 -1.33
CA GLU A 134 14.63 -3.31 -2.58
C GLU A 134 13.45 -2.71 -3.31
N ILE A 135 13.59 -2.48 -4.61
CA ILE A 135 12.53 -2.02 -5.48
C ILE A 135 12.71 -2.59 -6.89
N ASP A 136 11.65 -3.17 -7.39
CA ASP A 136 11.51 -3.59 -8.77
C ASP A 136 10.33 -2.88 -9.42
N THR A 137 10.35 -2.82 -10.75
CA THR A 137 9.29 -2.13 -11.50
C THR A 137 8.96 -2.87 -12.79
N MET A 138 7.71 -2.75 -13.23
CA MET A 138 7.29 -3.26 -14.54
C MET A 138 6.02 -2.57 -15.05
N TYR A 139 5.83 -2.63 -16.35
CA TYR A 139 4.50 -2.49 -16.94
C TYR A 139 3.76 -3.82 -16.86
N LEU A 140 2.58 -3.84 -16.26
CA LEU A 140 1.75 -5.04 -16.20
C LEU A 140 1.33 -5.49 -17.62
N PRO A 141 1.59 -6.75 -17.99
CA PRO A 141 1.15 -7.29 -19.28
C PRO A 141 -0.36 -7.20 -19.45
N GLY A 142 -0.82 -6.82 -20.63
CA GLY A 142 -2.24 -6.70 -20.94
C GLY A 142 -2.94 -5.47 -20.37
N THR A 143 -2.23 -4.59 -19.65
CA THR A 143 -2.77 -3.34 -19.10
C THR A 143 -2.27 -2.14 -19.94
N PRO A 144 -3.11 -1.13 -20.19
CA PRO A 144 -2.64 0.10 -20.81
C PRO A 144 -1.48 0.71 -20.05
N GLN A 145 -0.42 1.15 -20.73
CA GLN A 145 0.80 1.66 -20.10
C GLN A 145 0.54 2.78 -19.07
N TRP A 146 -0.44 3.65 -19.34
CA TRP A 146 -0.78 4.74 -18.43
C TRP A 146 -1.43 4.29 -17.11
N ALA A 147 -1.92 3.05 -17.02
CA ALA A 147 -2.50 2.47 -15.81
C ALA A 147 -1.71 1.30 -15.24
N GLY A 148 -0.67 0.83 -15.95
CA GLY A 148 -0.03 -0.45 -15.66
C GLY A 148 1.40 -0.36 -15.15
N TYR A 149 1.95 0.84 -14.85
CA TYR A 149 3.29 0.91 -14.29
C TYR A 149 3.27 0.66 -12.78
N ASN A 150 4.02 -0.34 -12.35
CA ASN A 150 4.00 -0.84 -10.99
C ASN A 150 5.39 -0.81 -10.36
N TYR A 151 5.37 -0.62 -9.04
CA TYR A 151 6.52 -0.68 -8.13
C TYR A 151 6.25 -1.72 -7.08
N TRP A 152 7.18 -2.57 -6.77
CA TRP A 152 7.09 -3.46 -5.61
C TRP A 152 8.46 -3.63 -4.96
N GLY A 153 8.44 -3.92 -3.67
CA GLY A 153 9.66 -4.05 -2.91
C GLY A 153 9.41 -3.95 -1.42
N PHE A 154 10.45 -3.61 -0.69
CA PHE A 154 10.33 -3.35 0.72
C PHE A 154 11.22 -2.19 1.18
N ALA A 155 10.78 -1.55 2.25
CA ALA A 155 11.44 -0.42 2.88
C ALA A 155 11.48 -0.59 4.40
N ARG A 156 12.45 0.05 5.06
CA ARG A 156 12.56 0.08 6.52
C ARG A 156 12.47 1.51 7.05
N PRO A 157 11.99 1.70 8.28
CA PRO A 157 12.05 3.00 8.92
C PRO A 157 13.49 3.51 8.99
N ASN A 158 13.70 4.80 8.70
CA ASN A 158 14.98 5.46 8.97
C ASN A 158 15.18 5.52 10.48
N SER A 159 16.43 5.31 10.91
CA SER A 159 16.87 5.42 12.31
C SER A 159 16.69 6.84 12.86
#